data_6a4d5baee368803b5c66a5b1dea63620
#
_entry.id   6a4d5baee368803b5c66a5b1dea63620
#
_cell.length_a   1.000
_cell.length_b   1.000
_cell.length_c   1.000
_cell.angle_alpha   90.00
_cell.angle_beta   90.00
_cell.angle_gamma   90.00
#
_symmetry.space_group_name_H-M   'P 1'
#
loop_
_entity.id
_entity.type
_entity.pdbx_description
1 polymer ?
#
loop_
_entity_poly.entity_id
_entity_poly.type
_entity_poly.pdbx_seq_one_letter_code
_entity_poly.pdbx_strand_id
1 'polypeptide(L)'
;TGNSDYIDSMQYYKNDGAGVIAITTDKLYEIKYLLKNGSLYIKFVDLHDIYDKVVVIDAGHGSRMSGAVRNGVYEKDINLDIVLALKNLLDDYSGDKKIGVFYTRTTDVNPTLQQRAALANKADADLFIRVHCNSYETGNFTAIHGTQVLYSQSDDRKLGSKRLAQICMDNVTKETGSSAFGLLE
;
A
#
# COMPACT_ATOMS: atom_id res chain seq x y z
N THR A 1 -23.13 17.96 -17.52
CA THR A 1 -23.76 18.18 -16.21
C THR A 1 -23.50 16.94 -15.35
N GLY A 2 -22.48 16.96 -14.55
CA GLY A 2 -22.16 15.90 -13.60
C GLY A 2 -22.29 16.46 -12.19
N ASN A 3 -22.57 15.59 -11.22
CA ASN A 3 -22.36 15.91 -9.83
C ASN A 3 -20.83 16.09 -9.62
N SER A 4 -20.41 17.27 -9.21
CA SER A 4 -18.99 17.65 -9.08
C SER A 4 -18.40 17.32 -7.71
N ASP A 5 -19.18 16.70 -6.81
CA ASP A 5 -18.82 16.50 -5.40
C ASP A 5 -17.59 15.57 -5.21
N TYR A 6 -17.23 14.80 -6.24
CA TYR A 6 -16.09 13.87 -6.22
C TYR A 6 -14.88 14.35 -7.02
N ILE A 7 -15.00 15.49 -7.72
CA ILE A 7 -13.98 15.96 -8.67
C ILE A 7 -13.36 17.25 -8.15
N ASP A 8 -12.09 17.18 -7.77
CA ASP A 8 -11.28 18.34 -7.39
C ASP A 8 -10.90 19.19 -8.60
N SER A 9 -10.53 18.54 -9.70
CA SER A 9 -10.19 19.22 -10.95
C SER A 9 -10.37 18.34 -12.18
N MET A 10 -10.60 18.95 -13.32
CA MET A 10 -10.63 18.32 -14.62
C MET A 10 -9.88 19.15 -15.64
N GLN A 11 -8.96 18.54 -16.36
CA GLN A 11 -8.16 19.18 -17.40
C GLN A 11 -8.23 18.37 -18.70
N TYR A 12 -8.23 19.07 -19.83
CA TYR A 12 -8.10 18.46 -21.15
C TYR A 12 -6.82 18.98 -21.82
N TYR A 13 -6.04 18.06 -22.37
CA TYR A 13 -4.84 18.38 -23.13
C TYR A 13 -4.58 17.32 -24.19
N LYS A 14 -3.65 17.60 -25.11
CA LYS A 14 -3.18 16.62 -26.10
C LYS A 14 -1.81 16.09 -25.67
N ASN A 15 -1.63 14.78 -25.76
CA ASN A 15 -0.35 14.13 -25.56
C ASN A 15 -0.16 13.09 -26.67
N ASP A 16 0.95 13.17 -27.40
CA ASP A 16 1.32 12.29 -28.51
C ASP A 16 0.19 12.05 -29.54
N GLY A 17 -0.56 13.13 -29.86
CA GLY A 17 -1.67 13.10 -30.80
C GLY A 17 -3.00 12.59 -30.22
N ALA A 18 -3.01 12.05 -29.01
CA ALA A 18 -4.21 11.62 -28.30
C ALA A 18 -4.81 12.76 -27.47
N GLY A 19 -6.15 12.82 -27.39
CA GLY A 19 -6.84 13.66 -26.41
C GLY A 19 -6.81 12.99 -25.03
N VAL A 20 -6.38 13.74 -24.00
CA VAL A 20 -6.31 13.27 -22.63
C VAL A 20 -7.24 14.09 -21.76
N ILE A 21 -8.09 13.42 -20.98
CA ILE A 21 -8.88 14.04 -19.91
C ILE A 21 -8.28 13.57 -18.59
N ALA A 22 -7.65 14.50 -17.85
CA ALA A 22 -7.14 14.24 -16.52
C ALA A 22 -8.16 14.70 -15.48
N ILE A 23 -8.56 13.79 -14.60
CA ILE A 23 -9.51 14.06 -13.54
C ILE A 23 -8.83 13.77 -12.21
N THR A 24 -8.80 14.77 -11.32
CA THR A 24 -8.34 14.61 -9.94
C THR A 24 -9.56 14.51 -9.02
N THR A 25 -9.51 13.56 -8.10
CA THR A 25 -10.61 13.26 -7.18
C THR A 25 -10.17 13.42 -5.72
N ASP A 26 -11.11 13.70 -4.85
CA ASP A 26 -10.93 13.79 -3.39
C ASP A 26 -10.47 12.46 -2.78
N LYS A 27 -11.07 11.36 -3.24
CA LYS A 27 -10.74 9.98 -2.83
C LYS A 27 -10.24 9.13 -4.01
N LEU A 28 -9.82 7.92 -3.72
CA LEU A 28 -9.60 6.87 -4.70
C LEU A 28 -10.93 6.17 -5.00
N TYR A 29 -11.27 6.07 -6.27
CA TYR A 29 -12.50 5.44 -6.75
C TYR A 29 -12.19 4.34 -7.76
N GLU A 30 -13.05 3.35 -7.82
CA GLU A 30 -13.11 2.46 -8.98
C GLU A 30 -13.82 3.20 -10.12
N ILE A 31 -13.22 3.15 -11.31
CA ILE A 31 -13.73 3.87 -12.48
C ILE A 31 -14.45 2.92 -13.41
N LYS A 32 -15.75 3.16 -13.61
CA LYS A 32 -16.53 2.51 -14.65
C LYS A 32 -16.83 3.51 -15.75
N TYR A 33 -16.70 3.09 -16.99
CA TYR A 33 -17.02 3.96 -18.13
C TYR A 33 -17.88 3.27 -19.17
N LEU A 34 -18.65 4.07 -19.90
CA LEU A 34 -19.50 3.65 -21.01
C LEU A 34 -19.42 4.70 -22.12
N LEU A 35 -19.08 4.24 -23.33
CA LEU A 35 -19.21 5.07 -24.54
C LEU A 35 -20.55 4.76 -25.21
N LYS A 36 -21.43 5.77 -25.30
CA LYS A 36 -22.74 5.64 -25.91
C LYS A 36 -23.11 6.90 -26.67
N ASN A 37 -23.55 6.74 -27.93
CA ASN A 37 -23.99 7.83 -28.81
C ASN A 37 -22.98 8.99 -28.90
N GLY A 38 -21.66 8.66 -29.01
CA GLY A 38 -20.58 9.64 -29.09
C GLY A 38 -20.25 10.35 -27.77
N SER A 39 -20.89 9.99 -26.68
CA SER A 39 -20.64 10.55 -25.34
C SER A 39 -19.98 9.52 -24.43
N LEU A 40 -18.96 9.98 -23.69
CA LEU A 40 -18.28 9.18 -22.66
C LEU A 40 -18.95 9.46 -21.31
N TYR A 41 -19.47 8.41 -20.69
CA TYR A 41 -20.01 8.41 -19.34
C TYR A 41 -18.98 7.79 -18.41
N ILE A 42 -18.63 8.50 -17.34
CA ILE A 42 -17.69 8.03 -16.31
C ILE A 42 -18.45 7.98 -14.99
N LYS A 43 -18.38 6.83 -14.33
CA LYS A 43 -18.94 6.63 -12.99
C LYS A 43 -17.80 6.38 -12.00
N PHE A 44 -17.75 7.19 -10.96
CA PHE A 44 -16.90 6.98 -9.79
C PHE A 44 -17.67 6.11 -8.79
N VAL A 45 -17.09 5.00 -8.37
CA VAL A 45 -17.70 4.07 -7.41
C VAL A 45 -16.79 4.01 -6.19
N ASP A 46 -17.36 4.26 -5.02
CA ASP A 46 -16.61 4.17 -3.76
C ASP A 46 -16.05 2.76 -3.58
N LEU A 47 -14.84 2.65 -3.06
CA LEU A 47 -14.20 1.35 -2.89
C LEU A 47 -14.96 0.47 -1.90
N HIS A 48 -15.56 1.04 -0.86
CA HIS A 48 -16.36 0.31 0.11
C HIS A 48 -17.76 -0.11 -0.41
N ASP A 49 -18.21 0.42 -1.56
CA ASP A 49 -19.36 -0.12 -2.30
C ASP A 49 -19.03 -1.42 -3.05
N ILE A 50 -17.74 -1.73 -3.22
CA ILE A 50 -17.26 -2.87 -4.00
C ILE A 50 -16.57 -3.91 -3.11
N TYR A 51 -15.79 -3.47 -2.13
CA TYR A 51 -14.95 -4.28 -1.27
C TYR A 51 -15.43 -4.25 0.18
N ASP A 52 -15.46 -5.41 0.83
CA ASP A 52 -15.73 -5.52 2.26
C ASP A 52 -14.61 -4.91 3.11
N LYS A 53 -13.39 -4.93 2.58
CA LYS A 53 -12.20 -4.35 3.18
C LYS A 53 -11.27 -3.77 2.12
N VAL A 54 -10.65 -2.64 2.47
CA VAL A 54 -9.64 -1.96 1.64
C VAL A 54 -8.31 -1.99 2.39
N VAL A 55 -7.28 -2.52 1.73
CA VAL A 55 -5.94 -2.68 2.29
C VAL A 55 -4.93 -1.96 1.41
N VAL A 56 -4.04 -1.17 2.02
CA VAL A 56 -2.89 -0.60 1.32
C VAL A 56 -1.62 -1.25 1.84
N ILE A 57 -0.81 -1.76 0.92
CA ILE A 57 0.47 -2.39 1.21
C ILE A 57 1.61 -1.53 0.68
N ASP A 58 2.57 -1.25 1.54
CA ASP A 58 3.70 -0.37 1.26
C ASP A 58 5.03 -1.15 1.29
N ALA A 59 5.70 -1.25 0.15
CA ALA A 59 7.08 -1.70 0.09
C ALA A 59 8.01 -0.53 0.42
N GLY A 60 8.66 -0.56 1.56
CA GLY A 60 9.55 0.52 2.03
C GLY A 60 10.71 0.79 1.07
N HIS A 61 11.21 2.04 1.08
CA HIS A 61 12.29 2.52 0.21
C HIS A 61 11.96 2.48 -1.29
N GLY A 62 12.97 2.52 -2.16
CA GLY A 62 12.85 2.43 -3.62
C GLY A 62 13.76 3.39 -4.35
N SER A 63 14.06 3.11 -5.63
CA SER A 63 14.92 3.91 -6.49
C SER A 63 16.27 4.25 -5.79
N ARG A 64 16.59 5.53 -5.60
CA ARG A 64 17.84 5.98 -4.95
C ARG A 64 17.88 5.76 -3.43
N MET A 65 16.74 5.48 -2.80
CA MET A 65 16.66 5.18 -1.37
C MET A 65 16.75 3.66 -1.18
N SER A 66 17.97 3.18 -0.98
CA SER A 66 18.27 1.74 -0.87
C SER A 66 17.71 1.08 0.39
N GLY A 67 17.48 1.86 1.47
CA GLY A 67 17.37 1.30 2.81
C GLY A 67 18.69 0.73 3.28
N ALA A 68 18.66 -0.25 4.15
CA ALA A 68 19.84 -1.00 4.60
C ALA A 68 20.53 -1.71 3.42
N VAL A 69 21.87 -1.73 3.44
CA VAL A 69 22.67 -2.40 2.39
C VAL A 69 23.71 -3.31 3.05
N ARG A 70 23.72 -4.57 2.60
CA ARG A 70 24.74 -5.52 3.05
C ARG A 70 25.08 -6.54 1.96
N ASN A 71 26.38 -6.74 1.73
CA ASN A 71 26.90 -7.69 0.75
C ASN A 71 26.26 -7.55 -0.65
N GLY A 72 25.98 -6.30 -1.08
CA GLY A 72 25.33 -6.03 -2.36
C GLY A 72 23.80 -6.24 -2.39
N VAL A 73 23.20 -6.63 -1.27
CA VAL A 73 21.75 -6.76 -1.11
C VAL A 73 21.17 -5.47 -0.56
N TYR A 74 20.10 -4.97 -1.17
CA TYR A 74 19.43 -3.74 -0.80
C TYR A 74 18.08 -4.05 -0.16
N GLU A 75 17.78 -3.38 0.95
CA GLU A 75 16.47 -3.51 1.63
C GLU A 75 15.29 -3.23 0.72
N LYS A 76 15.42 -2.20 -0.14
CA LYS A 76 14.37 -1.83 -1.10
C LYS A 76 13.93 -2.98 -2.00
N ASP A 77 14.88 -3.83 -2.41
CA ASP A 77 14.62 -4.95 -3.31
C ASP A 77 13.92 -6.08 -2.56
N ILE A 78 14.41 -6.41 -1.35
CA ILE A 78 13.76 -7.41 -0.48
C ILE A 78 12.31 -6.99 -0.16
N ASN A 79 12.09 -5.73 0.21
CA ASN A 79 10.75 -5.22 0.52
C ASN A 79 9.82 -5.33 -0.70
N LEU A 80 10.32 -5.02 -1.90
CA LEU A 80 9.56 -5.14 -3.13
C LEU A 80 9.23 -6.60 -3.44
N ASP A 81 10.19 -7.50 -3.33
CA ASP A 81 10.01 -8.92 -3.61
C ASP A 81 8.97 -9.55 -2.67
N ILE A 82 9.02 -9.21 -1.36
CA ILE A 82 8.01 -9.65 -0.39
C ILE A 82 6.63 -9.15 -0.79
N VAL A 83 6.49 -7.86 -1.15
CA VAL A 83 5.21 -7.28 -1.52
C VAL A 83 4.68 -7.86 -2.83
N LEU A 84 5.55 -8.13 -3.82
CA LEU A 84 5.14 -8.78 -5.07
C LEU A 84 4.71 -10.24 -4.86
N ALA A 85 5.41 -10.98 -4.00
CA ALA A 85 4.99 -12.33 -3.62
C ALA A 85 3.63 -12.31 -2.90
N LEU A 86 3.43 -11.39 -1.97
CA LEU A 86 2.14 -11.19 -1.29
C LEU A 86 1.04 -10.77 -2.26
N LYS A 87 1.37 -9.91 -3.24
CA LYS A 87 0.42 -9.52 -4.30
C LYS A 87 -0.09 -10.73 -5.06
N ASN A 88 0.79 -11.64 -5.50
CA ASN A 88 0.36 -12.84 -6.21
C ASN A 88 -0.59 -13.70 -5.37
N LEU A 89 -0.31 -13.85 -4.07
CA LEU A 89 -1.18 -14.60 -3.16
C LEU A 89 -2.56 -13.92 -2.97
N LEU A 90 -2.59 -12.59 -2.93
CA LEU A 90 -3.82 -11.83 -2.75
C LEU A 90 -4.64 -11.71 -4.04
N ASP A 91 -3.99 -11.69 -5.20
CA ASP A 91 -4.68 -11.72 -6.50
C ASP A 91 -5.43 -13.07 -6.70
N ASP A 92 -4.89 -14.16 -6.16
CA ASP A 92 -5.49 -15.49 -6.20
C ASP A 92 -6.48 -15.76 -5.02
N TYR A 93 -6.65 -14.78 -4.13
CA TYR A 93 -7.50 -14.95 -2.96
C TYR A 93 -8.98 -15.08 -3.34
N SER A 94 -9.58 -16.18 -2.94
CA SER A 94 -10.99 -16.54 -3.21
C SER A 94 -11.81 -16.78 -1.93
N GLY A 95 -11.45 -16.13 -0.83
CA GLY A 95 -12.19 -16.24 0.43
C GLY A 95 -13.54 -15.52 0.40
N ASP A 96 -14.31 -15.67 1.48
CA ASP A 96 -15.68 -15.16 1.60
C ASP A 96 -15.77 -13.61 1.58
N LYS A 97 -14.67 -12.92 1.86
CA LYS A 97 -14.60 -11.46 1.87
C LYS A 97 -13.97 -10.91 0.60
N LYS A 98 -14.59 -9.91 0.04
CA LYS A 98 -14.05 -9.17 -1.10
C LYS A 98 -13.07 -8.11 -0.60
N ILE A 99 -11.80 -8.31 -0.89
CA ILE A 99 -10.72 -7.42 -0.42
C ILE A 99 -10.17 -6.61 -1.60
N GLY A 100 -10.22 -5.28 -1.48
CA GLY A 100 -9.52 -4.36 -2.38
C GLY A 100 -8.10 -4.13 -1.89
N VAL A 101 -7.08 -4.47 -2.69
CA VAL A 101 -5.69 -4.30 -2.29
C VAL A 101 -4.99 -3.32 -3.22
N PHE A 102 -4.37 -2.30 -2.62
CA PHE A 102 -3.64 -1.26 -3.33
C PHE A 102 -2.19 -1.23 -2.86
N TYR A 103 -1.27 -0.90 -3.75
CA TYR A 103 0.17 -0.93 -3.48
C TYR A 103 0.77 0.45 -3.70
N THR A 104 1.64 0.89 -2.78
CA THR A 104 2.33 2.18 -2.95
C THR A 104 3.34 2.13 -4.08
N ARG A 105 3.91 0.96 -4.33
CA ARG A 105 4.78 0.66 -5.48
C ARG A 105 4.78 -0.83 -5.80
N THR A 106 4.91 -1.14 -7.07
CA THR A 106 5.10 -2.49 -7.63
C THR A 106 6.31 -2.57 -8.56
N THR A 107 7.10 -1.51 -8.59
CA THR A 107 8.37 -1.38 -9.33
C THR A 107 9.39 -0.64 -8.47
N ASP A 108 10.64 -0.50 -8.97
CA ASP A 108 11.68 0.24 -8.25
C ASP A 108 11.52 1.76 -8.40
N VAL A 109 10.39 2.27 -7.93
CA VAL A 109 10.13 3.71 -7.75
C VAL A 109 10.13 4.06 -6.26
N ASN A 110 10.33 5.34 -5.92
CA ASN A 110 10.33 5.80 -4.54
C ASN A 110 9.25 6.86 -4.28
N PRO A 111 8.01 6.49 -3.99
CA PRO A 111 7.01 7.42 -3.50
C PRO A 111 7.48 8.08 -2.19
N THR A 112 7.23 9.37 -2.03
CA THR A 112 7.51 10.08 -0.78
C THR A 112 6.64 9.54 0.36
N LEU A 113 7.02 9.80 1.61
CA LEU A 113 6.22 9.40 2.78
C LEU A 113 4.79 9.97 2.70
N GLN A 114 4.66 11.22 2.24
CA GLN A 114 3.38 11.88 2.04
C GLN A 114 2.53 11.19 0.97
N GLN A 115 3.13 10.76 -0.15
CA GLN A 115 2.42 10.03 -1.20
C GLN A 115 1.94 8.65 -0.73
N ARG A 116 2.76 7.95 0.07
CA ARG A 116 2.38 6.66 0.67
C ARG A 116 1.19 6.81 1.61
N ALA A 117 1.25 7.78 2.53
CA ALA A 117 0.15 8.10 3.45
C ALA A 117 -1.10 8.60 2.68
N ALA A 118 -0.91 9.45 1.67
CA ALA A 118 -2.01 9.97 0.86
C ALA A 118 -2.76 8.86 0.10
N LEU A 119 -2.07 7.82 -0.39
CA LEU A 119 -2.73 6.68 -1.01
C LEU A 119 -3.66 5.97 -0.02
N ALA A 120 -3.17 5.68 1.19
CA ALA A 120 -3.97 5.02 2.22
C ALA A 120 -5.19 5.88 2.63
N ASN A 121 -4.99 7.18 2.82
CA ASN A 121 -6.07 8.10 3.19
C ASN A 121 -7.09 8.28 2.05
N LYS A 122 -6.63 8.42 0.81
CA LYS A 122 -7.53 8.55 -0.35
C LYS A 122 -8.29 7.26 -0.66
N ALA A 123 -7.70 6.10 -0.37
CA ALA A 123 -8.36 4.81 -0.49
C ALA A 123 -9.34 4.54 0.66
N ASP A 124 -9.40 5.41 1.67
CA ASP A 124 -10.14 5.18 2.92
C ASP A 124 -9.82 3.78 3.49
N ALA A 125 -8.53 3.46 3.57
CA ALA A 125 -8.06 2.11 3.83
C ALA A 125 -8.37 1.66 5.27
N ASP A 126 -8.96 0.46 5.42
CA ASP A 126 -9.14 -0.22 6.70
C ASP A 126 -7.79 -0.61 7.33
N LEU A 127 -6.82 -0.99 6.48
CA LEU A 127 -5.50 -1.41 6.90
C LEU A 127 -4.42 -0.78 6.03
N PHE A 128 -3.35 -0.31 6.68
CA PHE A 128 -2.09 0.07 6.04
C PHE A 128 -0.97 -0.80 6.60
N ILE A 129 -0.34 -1.59 5.75
CA ILE A 129 0.74 -2.51 6.13
C ILE A 129 2.01 -2.11 5.40
N ARG A 130 3.08 -1.85 6.15
CA ARG A 130 4.36 -1.45 5.61
C ARG A 130 5.42 -2.52 5.86
N VAL A 131 6.15 -2.88 4.80
CA VAL A 131 7.22 -3.88 4.86
C VAL A 131 8.58 -3.18 4.85
N HIS A 132 9.41 -3.51 5.81
CA HIS A 132 10.80 -3.06 5.95
C HIS A 132 11.69 -4.18 6.46
N CYS A 133 13.00 -4.07 6.18
CA CYS A 133 14.04 -4.80 6.89
C CYS A 133 14.74 -3.80 7.84
N ASN A 134 14.84 -4.14 9.11
CA ASN A 134 15.55 -3.30 10.06
C ASN A 134 17.05 -3.53 10.02
N SER A 135 17.85 -2.52 10.41
CA SER A 135 19.29 -2.64 10.52
C SER A 135 19.82 -1.82 11.69
N TYR A 136 20.97 -2.21 12.21
CA TYR A 136 21.69 -1.41 13.19
C TYR A 136 22.51 -0.32 12.51
N GLU A 137 22.47 0.89 13.07
CA GLU A 137 23.16 2.08 12.53
C GLU A 137 24.67 1.91 12.38
N THR A 138 25.31 1.09 13.22
CA THR A 138 26.75 0.92 13.21
C THR A 138 27.27 0.08 12.05
N GLY A 139 26.41 -0.56 11.26
CA GLY A 139 26.81 -1.47 10.18
C GLY A 139 27.58 -2.71 10.64
N ASN A 140 27.83 -2.87 11.94
CA ASN A 140 28.53 -3.99 12.52
C ASN A 140 27.62 -5.23 12.61
N PHE A 141 28.25 -6.41 12.62
CA PHE A 141 27.54 -7.64 12.91
C PHE A 141 27.02 -7.60 14.34
N THR A 142 25.71 -7.78 14.51
CA THR A 142 25.12 -8.00 15.82
C THR A 142 24.48 -9.38 15.85
N ALA A 143 24.44 -10.00 17.04
CA ALA A 143 23.69 -11.23 17.25
C ALA A 143 22.17 -10.98 17.29
N ILE A 144 21.76 -9.71 17.18
CA ILE A 144 20.35 -9.31 17.23
C ILE A 144 19.73 -9.59 15.87
N HIS A 145 18.73 -10.46 15.88
CA HIS A 145 17.94 -10.83 14.73
C HIS A 145 16.52 -11.19 15.18
N GLY A 146 15.55 -11.09 14.28
CA GLY A 146 14.18 -11.46 14.58
C GLY A 146 13.18 -10.57 13.87
N THR A 147 11.91 -10.87 14.07
CA THR A 147 10.79 -10.08 13.56
C THR A 147 10.39 -9.03 14.58
N GLN A 148 10.20 -7.81 14.10
CA GLN A 148 9.68 -6.69 14.86
C GLN A 148 8.46 -6.13 14.15
N VAL A 149 7.40 -5.80 14.89
CA VAL A 149 6.22 -5.17 14.31
C VAL A 149 5.91 -3.89 15.08
N LEU A 150 5.76 -2.80 14.35
CA LEU A 150 5.36 -1.49 14.87
C LEU A 150 3.87 -1.28 14.61
N TYR A 151 3.17 -0.64 15.55
CA TYR A 151 1.75 -0.34 15.41
C TYR A 151 1.43 1.09 15.83
N SER A 152 0.26 1.59 15.43
CA SER A 152 -0.15 2.98 15.70
C SER A 152 -0.47 3.20 17.18
N GLN A 153 -0.01 4.34 17.70
CA GLN A 153 -0.30 4.80 19.07
C GLN A 153 -1.59 5.63 19.17
N SER A 154 -2.22 6.01 18.06
CA SER A 154 -3.43 6.83 18.12
C SER A 154 -4.54 6.10 18.87
N ASP A 155 -5.17 6.77 19.85
CA ASP A 155 -6.10 6.17 20.82
C ASP A 155 -7.29 5.48 20.17
N ASP A 156 -7.81 6.02 19.09
CA ASP A 156 -8.94 5.50 18.32
C ASP A 156 -8.61 4.24 17.51
N ARG A 157 -7.33 4.01 17.17
CA ARG A 157 -6.86 2.89 16.34
C ARG A 157 -5.98 1.89 17.10
N LYS A 158 -5.55 2.22 18.31
CA LYS A 158 -4.53 1.48 19.06
C LYS A 158 -4.87 0.00 19.25
N LEU A 159 -6.08 -0.31 19.67
CA LEU A 159 -6.48 -1.72 19.93
C LEU A 159 -6.50 -2.57 18.67
N GLY A 160 -7.03 -2.03 17.57
CA GLY A 160 -7.06 -2.71 16.28
C GLY A 160 -5.65 -2.91 15.72
N SER A 161 -4.82 -1.87 15.73
CA SER A 161 -3.43 -1.90 15.27
C SER A 161 -2.58 -2.89 16.07
N LYS A 162 -2.70 -2.91 17.39
CA LYS A 162 -1.98 -3.86 18.25
C LYS A 162 -2.38 -5.31 17.97
N ARG A 163 -3.68 -5.57 17.79
CA ARG A 163 -4.16 -6.92 17.47
C ARG A 163 -3.63 -7.39 16.11
N LEU A 164 -3.66 -6.53 15.09
CA LEU A 164 -3.08 -6.84 13.79
C LEU A 164 -1.58 -7.09 13.90
N ALA A 165 -0.84 -6.25 14.64
CA ALA A 165 0.58 -6.41 14.87
C ALA A 165 0.91 -7.76 15.52
N GLN A 166 0.12 -8.19 16.50
CA GLN A 166 0.29 -9.51 17.12
C GLN A 166 0.06 -10.65 16.13
N ILE A 167 -1.00 -10.57 15.31
CA ILE A 167 -1.29 -11.56 14.27
C ILE A 167 -0.13 -11.63 13.26
N CYS A 168 0.40 -10.50 12.83
CA CYS A 168 1.56 -10.46 11.92
C CYS A 168 2.79 -11.08 12.59
N MET A 169 3.09 -10.71 13.84
CA MET A 169 4.20 -11.26 14.60
C MET A 169 4.12 -12.79 14.68
N ASP A 170 2.98 -13.31 15.15
CA ASP A 170 2.80 -14.75 15.38
C ASP A 170 2.94 -15.56 14.08
N ASN A 171 2.37 -15.07 12.97
CA ASN A 171 2.43 -15.77 11.70
C ASN A 171 3.82 -15.65 11.06
N VAL A 172 4.44 -14.47 11.03
CA VAL A 172 5.77 -14.30 10.42
C VAL A 172 6.82 -15.12 11.19
N THR A 173 6.83 -15.06 12.52
CA THR A 173 7.80 -15.84 13.32
C THR A 173 7.60 -17.35 13.16
N LYS A 174 6.35 -17.80 13.12
CA LYS A 174 6.03 -19.22 12.89
C LYS A 174 6.52 -19.71 11.52
N GLU A 175 6.26 -18.96 10.45
CA GLU A 175 6.58 -19.41 9.08
C GLU A 175 8.09 -19.24 8.74
N THR A 176 8.75 -18.22 9.30
CA THR A 176 10.17 -17.96 9.05
C THR A 176 11.11 -18.64 10.04
N GLY A 177 10.60 -19.12 11.18
CA GLY A 177 11.41 -19.58 12.29
C GLY A 177 12.20 -18.47 13.00
N SER A 178 11.90 -17.21 12.73
CA SER A 178 12.58 -16.07 13.34
C SER A 178 12.09 -15.84 14.78
N SER A 179 12.96 -15.29 15.63
CA SER A 179 12.56 -14.89 16.98
C SER A 179 11.63 -13.68 16.93
N ALA A 180 10.67 -13.61 17.85
CA ALA A 180 9.91 -12.40 18.10
C ALA A 180 10.83 -11.39 18.82
N PHE A 181 11.14 -10.26 18.13
CA PHE A 181 11.98 -9.21 18.72
C PHE A 181 11.14 -8.17 19.49
N GLY A 182 9.85 -8.12 19.28
CA GLY A 182 8.87 -7.34 20.05
C GLY A 182 7.89 -6.57 19.19
N LEU A 183 6.81 -6.17 19.86
CA LEU A 183 5.87 -5.17 19.35
C LEU A 183 6.30 -3.80 19.89
N LEU A 184 6.44 -2.83 19.00
CA LEU A 184 6.76 -1.43 19.35
C LEU A 184 5.59 -0.50 19.02
N GLU A 185 5.42 0.48 19.90
CA GLU A 185 4.51 1.62 19.73
C GLU A 185 5.20 2.78 19.02
#